data_1892d428383377c277f82542330e5bac
#
_entry.id   1892d428383377c277f82542330e5bac
#
_cell.length_a   1.000
_cell.length_b   1.000
_cell.length_c   1.000
_cell.angle_alpha   90.00
_cell.angle_beta   90.00
_cell.angle_gamma   90.00
#
_symmetry.space_group_name_H-M   'P 1'
#
loop_
_entity.id
_entity.type
_entity.pdbx_description
1 polymer ?
#
loop_
_entity_poly.entity_id
_entity_poly.type
_entity_poly.pdbx_seq_one_letter_code
_entity_poly.pdbx_strand_id
1 'polypeptide(L)'
;YINATFCASNAGQSMDAEHVWGGYLPYLVSVESPGDTTLKAYGATESFSEEEIADYIADYCGVNPYSYGDPEDWFSDPEYINGHYVDSILVCGQQLSGREVRENLLEAKINSAAFEVDYADGVFTFTTYGYGHGVGMSQQGADYYAMQGWDYVDILTHYYTGTTVR
;
A
#
# COMPACT_ATOMS: atom_id res chain seq x y z
N TYR A 1 25.32 2.31 -10.46
CA TYR A 1 24.11 1.52 -10.74
C TYR A 1 23.18 1.60 -9.55
N ILE A 2 21.85 1.62 -9.81
CA ILE A 2 20.79 1.64 -8.81
C ILE A 2 20.01 0.33 -8.82
N ASN A 3 19.29 0.05 -7.74
CA ASN A 3 18.27 -0.99 -7.72
C ASN A 3 16.95 -0.37 -8.22
N ALA A 4 16.63 -0.58 -9.50
CA ALA A 4 15.46 0.00 -10.15
C ALA A 4 14.21 -0.81 -9.83
N THR A 5 13.66 -0.63 -8.64
CA THR A 5 12.41 -1.30 -8.21
C THR A 5 11.20 -0.67 -8.89
N PHE A 6 10.18 -1.47 -9.15
CA PHE A 6 8.93 -1.01 -9.76
C PHE A 6 7.74 -1.83 -9.26
N CYS A 7 6.55 -1.29 -9.44
CA CYS A 7 5.29 -1.96 -9.16
C CYS A 7 4.27 -1.68 -10.27
N ALA A 8 3.14 -2.36 -10.25
CA ALA A 8 2.11 -2.17 -11.28
C ALA A 8 1.53 -0.75 -11.24
N SER A 9 1.14 -0.28 -10.05
CA SER A 9 0.69 1.10 -9.85
C SER A 9 0.90 1.57 -8.40
N ASN A 10 1.17 2.86 -8.25
CA ASN A 10 1.25 3.53 -6.96
C ASN A 10 -0.14 4.05 -6.54
N ALA A 11 -0.22 4.64 -5.36
CA ALA A 11 -1.46 5.23 -4.83
C ALA A 11 -1.61 6.73 -5.16
N GLY A 12 -1.22 7.15 -6.37
CA GLY A 12 -1.14 8.55 -6.77
C GLY A 12 0.19 9.23 -6.38
N GLN A 13 0.95 8.58 -5.53
CA GLN A 13 2.27 8.96 -5.05
C GLN A 13 3.05 7.69 -4.68
N SER A 14 4.36 7.65 -4.92
CA SER A 14 5.19 6.52 -4.52
C SER A 14 5.58 6.61 -3.04
N MET A 15 6.09 5.49 -2.52
CA MET A 15 6.62 5.38 -1.16
C MET A 15 8.13 5.55 -1.13
N ASP A 16 8.65 6.11 -0.03
CA ASP A 16 10.06 6.05 0.29
C ASP A 16 10.48 4.62 0.64
N ALA A 17 11.63 4.18 0.14
CA ALA A 17 12.17 2.85 0.45
C ALA A 17 12.39 2.64 1.95
N GLU A 18 12.71 3.71 2.69
CA GLU A 18 12.93 3.68 4.13
C GLU A 18 11.68 3.23 4.90
N HIS A 19 10.51 3.73 4.53
CA HIS A 19 9.24 3.35 5.18
C HIS A 19 8.80 1.92 4.86
N VAL A 20 9.19 1.39 3.69
CA VAL A 20 8.76 0.03 3.28
C VAL A 20 9.77 -1.04 3.68
N TRP A 21 11.07 -0.74 3.57
CA TRP A 21 12.14 -1.74 3.74
C TRP A 21 13.16 -1.38 4.84
N GLY A 22 12.99 -0.21 5.49
CA GLY A 22 13.84 0.23 6.61
C GLY A 22 15.21 0.76 6.23
N GLY A 23 15.48 0.97 4.94
CA GLY A 23 16.75 1.48 4.44
C GLY A 23 16.61 2.73 3.60
N TYR A 24 17.27 3.83 3.98
CA TYR A 24 17.26 5.05 3.17
C TYR A 24 18.05 4.88 1.88
N LEU A 25 17.37 5.10 0.76
CA LEU A 25 17.96 5.14 -0.58
C LEU A 25 17.61 6.49 -1.24
N PRO A 26 18.58 7.38 -1.47
CA PRO A 26 18.30 8.76 -1.88
C PRO A 26 17.62 8.88 -3.25
N TYR A 27 17.63 7.82 -4.04
CA TYR A 27 16.96 7.74 -5.34
C TYR A 27 15.59 7.04 -5.29
N LEU A 28 15.19 6.44 -4.17
CA LEU A 28 13.89 5.82 -3.92
C LEU A 28 13.13 6.59 -2.84
N VAL A 29 12.87 7.84 -3.15
CA VAL A 29 12.04 8.75 -2.35
C VAL A 29 10.68 8.91 -3.01
N SER A 30 9.69 9.34 -2.24
CA SER A 30 8.33 9.55 -2.72
C SER A 30 8.28 10.61 -3.83
N VAL A 31 7.59 10.27 -4.91
CA VAL A 31 7.30 11.17 -6.03
C VAL A 31 5.84 11.03 -6.48
N GLU A 32 5.31 12.07 -7.10
CA GLU A 32 3.94 12.06 -7.62
C GLU A 32 3.77 11.08 -8.78
N SER A 33 2.63 10.41 -8.82
CA SER A 33 2.24 9.49 -9.87
C SER A 33 0.73 9.61 -10.17
N PRO A 34 0.28 10.79 -10.64
CA PRO A 34 -1.15 11.12 -10.74
C PRO A 34 -1.92 10.24 -11.71
N GLY A 35 -1.26 9.68 -12.72
CA GLY A 35 -1.88 8.75 -13.68
C GLY A 35 -2.47 7.51 -13.00
N ASP A 36 -1.90 7.08 -11.87
CA ASP A 36 -2.36 5.91 -11.14
C ASP A 36 -3.77 6.09 -10.55
N THR A 37 -4.18 7.33 -10.27
CA THR A 37 -5.50 7.63 -9.69
C THR A 37 -6.67 7.37 -10.65
N THR A 38 -6.40 7.20 -11.94
CA THR A 38 -7.42 6.93 -12.97
C THR A 38 -7.64 5.44 -13.23
N LEU A 39 -6.89 4.58 -12.56
CA LEU A 39 -6.91 3.14 -12.80
C LEU A 39 -7.95 2.42 -11.93
N LYS A 40 -8.38 1.23 -12.39
CA LYS A 40 -9.30 0.38 -11.64
C LYS A 40 -8.73 -0.09 -10.28
N ALA A 41 -7.41 -0.14 -10.15
CA ALA A 41 -6.73 -0.48 -8.90
C ALA A 41 -6.78 0.65 -7.87
N TYR A 42 -7.20 1.86 -8.27
CA TYR A 42 -7.38 2.99 -7.36
C TYR A 42 -8.82 3.02 -6.86
N GLY A 43 -9.03 2.63 -5.61
CA GLY A 43 -10.34 2.45 -5.00
C GLY A 43 -10.94 1.05 -5.23
N ALA A 44 -10.11 0.05 -5.56
CA ALA A 44 -10.54 -1.33 -5.65
C ALA A 44 -10.87 -1.88 -4.27
N THR A 45 -11.95 -2.66 -4.16
CA THR A 45 -12.42 -3.21 -2.89
C THR A 45 -12.23 -4.72 -2.86
N GLU A 46 -11.86 -5.22 -1.67
CA GLU A 46 -11.86 -6.65 -1.33
C GLU A 46 -12.60 -6.83 -0.02
N SER A 47 -13.48 -7.82 0.05
CA SER A 47 -14.34 -8.05 1.20
C SER A 47 -14.09 -9.42 1.81
N PHE A 48 -14.11 -9.46 3.13
CA PHE A 48 -13.91 -10.66 3.94
C PHE A 48 -15.04 -10.77 4.97
N SER A 49 -15.51 -11.96 5.25
CA SER A 49 -16.41 -12.17 6.37
C SER A 49 -15.70 -11.90 7.71
N GLU A 50 -16.47 -11.58 8.73
CA GLU A 50 -15.98 -11.42 10.10
C GLU A 50 -15.18 -12.64 10.57
N GLU A 51 -15.66 -13.87 10.24
CA GLU A 51 -14.99 -15.11 10.59
C GLU A 51 -13.62 -15.25 9.91
N GLU A 52 -13.53 -14.91 8.61
CA GLU A 52 -12.24 -14.94 7.89
C GLU A 52 -11.22 -13.97 8.51
N ILE A 53 -11.64 -12.76 8.84
CA ILE A 53 -10.75 -11.79 9.50
C ILE A 53 -10.38 -12.25 10.89
N ALA A 54 -11.31 -12.85 11.65
CA ALA A 54 -11.01 -13.41 12.96
C ALA A 54 -9.94 -14.49 12.89
N ASP A 55 -10.02 -15.38 11.89
CA ASP A 55 -9.03 -16.43 11.67
C ASP A 55 -7.65 -15.84 11.31
N TYR A 56 -7.59 -14.85 10.40
CA TYR A 56 -6.33 -14.17 10.07
C TYR A 56 -5.69 -13.48 11.27
N ILE A 57 -6.48 -12.79 12.09
CA ILE A 57 -5.99 -12.13 13.31
C ILE A 57 -5.48 -13.18 14.31
N ALA A 58 -6.23 -14.25 14.52
CA ALA A 58 -5.82 -15.32 15.43
C ALA A 58 -4.51 -15.98 14.99
N ASP A 59 -4.37 -16.27 13.69
CA ASP A 59 -3.20 -16.94 13.14
C ASP A 59 -1.95 -16.04 13.17
N TYR A 60 -2.08 -14.76 12.80
CA TYR A 60 -0.93 -13.86 12.74
C TYR A 60 -0.61 -13.17 14.06
N CYS A 61 -1.62 -12.61 14.73
CA CYS A 61 -1.44 -11.86 15.99
C CYS A 61 -1.44 -12.75 17.23
N GLY A 62 -1.92 -13.99 17.13
CA GLY A 62 -2.00 -14.92 18.24
C GLY A 62 -3.04 -14.56 19.30
N VAL A 63 -4.04 -13.76 18.95
CA VAL A 63 -5.13 -13.32 19.84
C VAL A 63 -6.48 -13.74 19.28
N ASN A 64 -7.43 -14.04 20.18
CA ASN A 64 -8.81 -14.22 19.76
C ASN A 64 -9.50 -12.85 19.70
N PRO A 65 -9.84 -12.34 18.50
CA PRO A 65 -10.40 -11.00 18.37
C PRO A 65 -11.75 -10.83 19.06
N TYR A 66 -12.56 -11.87 19.14
CA TYR A 66 -13.83 -11.84 19.90
C TYR A 66 -13.66 -11.62 21.40
N SER A 67 -12.46 -11.88 21.94
CA SER A 67 -12.13 -11.59 23.33
C SER A 67 -11.55 -10.19 23.51
N TYR A 68 -11.17 -9.52 22.42
CA TYR A 68 -10.66 -8.15 22.44
C TYR A 68 -11.78 -7.12 22.52
N GLY A 69 -12.78 -7.23 21.65
CA GLY A 69 -13.90 -6.29 21.56
C GLY A 69 -14.84 -6.60 20.41
N ASP A 70 -15.72 -5.65 20.11
CA ASP A 70 -16.62 -5.74 18.98
C ASP A 70 -15.83 -5.68 17.67
N PRO A 71 -16.33 -6.33 16.59
CA PRO A 71 -15.59 -6.40 15.32
C PRO A 71 -15.22 -5.03 14.72
N GLU A 72 -16.03 -4.01 14.91
CA GLU A 72 -15.76 -2.63 14.47
C GLU A 72 -14.50 -2.03 15.13
N ASP A 73 -14.04 -2.56 16.27
CA ASP A 73 -12.85 -2.10 17.00
C ASP A 73 -11.59 -2.92 16.68
N TRP A 74 -11.69 -3.97 15.84
CA TRP A 74 -10.53 -4.83 15.56
C TRP A 74 -9.43 -4.12 14.78
N PHE A 75 -9.79 -3.18 13.90
CA PHE A 75 -8.86 -2.28 13.21
C PHE A 75 -9.12 -0.85 13.68
N SER A 76 -8.14 -0.20 14.27
CA SER A 76 -8.29 1.16 14.80
C SER A 76 -7.03 2.01 14.61
N ASP A 77 -7.18 3.32 14.78
CA ASP A 77 -6.12 4.32 14.81
C ASP A 77 -5.12 4.22 13.62
N PRO A 78 -5.59 4.17 12.37
CA PRO A 78 -4.69 4.16 11.23
C PRO A 78 -3.94 5.49 11.10
N GLU A 79 -2.63 5.43 10.96
CA GLU A 79 -1.78 6.55 10.58
C GLU A 79 -1.39 6.42 9.11
N TYR A 80 -1.57 7.49 8.34
CA TYR A 80 -1.31 7.49 6.91
C TYR A 80 -0.10 8.35 6.55
N ILE A 81 0.65 7.91 5.55
CA ILE A 81 1.73 8.67 4.91
C ILE A 81 1.53 8.66 3.40
N ASN A 82 2.05 9.68 2.72
CA ASN A 82 1.97 9.80 1.26
C ASN A 82 0.54 9.54 0.71
N GLY A 83 -0.45 10.13 1.36
CA GLY A 83 -1.86 10.03 1.00
C GLY A 83 -2.56 8.83 1.64
N HIS A 84 -2.55 7.68 1.01
CA HIS A 84 -3.33 6.51 1.43
C HIS A 84 -2.52 5.36 2.04
N TYR A 85 -1.18 5.42 2.02
CA TYR A 85 -0.37 4.34 2.59
C TYR A 85 -0.49 4.32 4.10
N VAL A 86 -0.82 3.15 4.65
CA VAL A 86 -0.90 2.92 6.08
C VAL A 86 0.51 2.74 6.63
N ASP A 87 0.99 3.73 7.39
CA ASP A 87 2.25 3.66 8.11
C ASP A 87 2.13 2.73 9.32
N SER A 88 1.06 2.93 10.12
CA SER A 88 0.69 2.04 11.21
C SER A 88 -0.82 1.96 11.40
N ILE A 89 -1.26 0.84 11.97
CA ILE A 89 -2.65 0.59 12.35
C ILE A 89 -2.66 -0.36 13.56
N LEU A 90 -3.59 -0.18 14.48
CA LEU A 90 -3.81 -1.15 15.55
C LEU A 90 -4.74 -2.27 15.08
N VAL A 91 -4.29 -3.51 15.27
CA VAL A 91 -5.09 -4.72 15.04
C VAL A 91 -5.26 -5.45 16.35
N CYS A 92 -6.46 -5.43 16.92
CA CYS A 92 -6.75 -5.90 18.28
C CYS A 92 -5.72 -5.39 19.31
N GLY A 93 -5.39 -4.09 19.23
CA GLY A 93 -4.44 -3.40 20.09
C GLY A 93 -2.96 -3.65 19.79
N GLN A 94 -2.61 -4.47 18.82
CA GLN A 94 -1.23 -4.66 18.34
C GLN A 94 -0.95 -3.74 17.16
N GLN A 95 0.14 -2.99 17.23
CA GLN A 95 0.54 -2.11 16.15
C GLN A 95 1.20 -2.89 15.02
N LEU A 96 0.63 -2.77 13.83
CA LEU A 96 1.17 -3.35 12.58
C LEU A 96 1.38 -2.22 11.55
N SER A 97 2.33 -2.41 10.66
CA SER A 97 2.45 -1.59 9.45
C SER A 97 1.42 -2.03 8.40
N GLY A 98 1.06 -1.14 7.48
CA GLY A 98 0.20 -1.50 6.35
C GLY A 98 0.77 -2.62 5.50
N ARG A 99 2.10 -2.72 5.41
CA ARG A 99 2.78 -3.82 4.76
C ARG A 99 2.55 -5.15 5.48
N GLU A 100 2.66 -5.19 6.80
CA GLU A 100 2.40 -6.39 7.59
C GLU A 100 0.95 -6.84 7.47
N VAL A 101 0.00 -5.89 7.49
CA VAL A 101 -1.42 -6.22 7.25
C VAL A 101 -1.59 -6.85 5.86
N ARG A 102 -1.03 -6.24 4.82
CA ARG A 102 -1.17 -6.75 3.45
C ARG A 102 -0.48 -8.10 3.25
N GLU A 103 0.81 -8.19 3.59
CA GLU A 103 1.66 -9.32 3.20
C GLU A 103 1.53 -10.52 4.16
N ASN A 104 1.38 -10.25 5.45
CA ASN A 104 1.41 -11.26 6.49
C ASN A 104 0.01 -11.58 7.03
N LEU A 105 -0.72 -10.58 7.55
CA LEU A 105 -2.05 -10.80 8.11
C LEU A 105 -3.03 -11.31 7.05
N LEU A 106 -3.14 -10.62 5.92
CA LEU A 106 -4.07 -10.94 4.83
C LEU A 106 -3.44 -11.77 3.69
N GLU A 107 -2.23 -12.27 3.86
CA GLU A 107 -1.55 -13.16 2.90
C GLU A 107 -1.55 -12.61 1.46
N ALA A 108 -1.33 -11.31 1.31
CA ALA A 108 -1.34 -10.57 0.04
C ALA A 108 -2.69 -10.61 -0.72
N LYS A 109 -3.81 -10.81 -0.03
CA LYS A 109 -5.16 -10.82 -0.64
C LYS A 109 -5.71 -9.43 -0.94
N ILE A 110 -5.07 -8.37 -0.45
CA ILE A 110 -5.36 -6.99 -0.86
C ILE A 110 -4.24 -6.44 -1.75
N ASN A 111 -4.57 -5.50 -2.63
CA ASN A 111 -3.68 -5.06 -3.72
C ASN A 111 -2.47 -4.28 -3.23
N SER A 112 -2.59 -3.46 -2.19
CA SER A 112 -1.51 -2.60 -1.71
C SER A 112 -1.60 -2.36 -0.20
N ALA A 113 -0.53 -1.78 0.37
CA ALA A 113 -0.52 -1.26 1.74
C ALA A 113 -1.16 0.14 1.87
N ALA A 114 -1.63 0.71 0.75
CA ALA A 114 -2.46 1.90 0.73
C ALA A 114 -3.92 1.47 0.79
N PHE A 115 -4.52 1.47 1.97
CA PHE A 115 -5.88 0.97 2.15
C PHE A 115 -6.64 1.71 3.26
N GLU A 116 -7.95 1.62 3.15
CA GLU A 116 -8.91 1.91 4.21
C GLU A 116 -9.68 0.63 4.52
N VAL A 117 -10.14 0.47 5.76
CA VAL A 117 -10.94 -0.68 6.19
C VAL A 117 -12.22 -0.20 6.85
N ASP A 118 -13.34 -0.76 6.40
CA ASP A 118 -14.67 -0.54 6.96
C ASP A 118 -15.28 -1.85 7.39
N TYR A 119 -16.09 -1.82 8.45
CA TYR A 119 -16.89 -2.96 8.90
C TYR A 119 -18.37 -2.61 8.87
N ALA A 120 -19.17 -3.48 8.28
CA ALA A 120 -20.62 -3.39 8.31
C ALA A 120 -21.27 -4.78 8.13
N ASP A 121 -22.30 -5.06 8.89
CA ASP A 121 -23.15 -6.25 8.74
C ASP A 121 -22.37 -7.58 8.65
N GLY A 122 -21.31 -7.74 9.46
CA GLY A 122 -20.50 -8.97 9.48
C GLY A 122 -19.47 -9.08 8.37
N VAL A 123 -19.16 -7.97 7.68
CA VAL A 123 -18.22 -7.92 6.56
C VAL A 123 -17.21 -6.80 6.75
N PHE A 124 -15.95 -7.15 6.63
CA PHE A 124 -14.85 -6.19 6.48
C PHE A 124 -14.61 -5.89 5.00
N THR A 125 -14.58 -4.62 4.64
CA THR A 125 -14.28 -4.17 3.28
C THR A 125 -13.00 -3.34 3.29
N PHE A 126 -11.99 -3.83 2.58
CA PHE A 126 -10.74 -3.11 2.35
C PHE A 126 -10.83 -2.38 1.00
N THR A 127 -10.70 -1.06 1.04
CA THR A 127 -10.57 -0.24 -0.17
C THR A 127 -9.09 0.05 -0.38
N THR A 128 -8.51 -0.39 -1.50
CA THR A 128 -7.08 -0.26 -1.79
C THR A 128 -6.81 0.74 -2.89
N TYR A 129 -5.66 1.39 -2.81
CA TYR A 129 -5.18 2.38 -3.77
C TYR A 129 -3.85 1.91 -4.36
N GLY A 130 -3.82 1.71 -5.68
CA GLY A 130 -2.68 1.15 -6.38
C GLY A 130 -2.55 -0.38 -6.26
N TYR A 131 -1.46 -0.91 -6.83
CA TYR A 131 -1.17 -2.36 -6.85
C TYR A 131 0.33 -2.60 -6.72
N GLY A 132 0.73 -3.18 -5.60
CA GLY A 132 2.12 -3.54 -5.28
C GLY A 132 2.66 -2.81 -4.05
N HIS A 133 3.99 -2.79 -3.91
CA HIS A 133 4.67 -2.21 -2.73
C HIS A 133 4.77 -0.68 -2.73
N GLY A 134 4.51 -0.03 -3.86
CA GLY A 134 4.48 1.42 -3.98
C GLY A 134 5.83 2.12 -4.09
N VAL A 135 6.97 1.43 -4.02
CA VAL A 135 8.31 2.04 -4.07
C VAL A 135 8.87 2.06 -5.50
N GLY A 136 9.43 3.18 -5.91
CA GLY A 136 10.02 3.37 -7.23
C GLY A 136 9.00 3.56 -8.33
N MET A 137 9.26 3.03 -9.52
CA MET A 137 8.47 3.34 -10.71
C MET A 137 7.12 2.61 -10.72
N SER A 138 6.04 3.37 -10.93
CA SER A 138 4.77 2.82 -11.36
C SER A 138 4.82 2.50 -12.84
N GLN A 139 4.50 1.27 -13.24
CA GLN A 139 4.42 0.91 -14.65
C GLN A 139 3.29 1.68 -15.36
N GLN A 140 2.14 1.81 -14.73
CA GLN A 140 1.01 2.54 -15.27
C GLN A 140 1.23 4.06 -15.21
N GLY A 141 1.90 4.56 -14.16
CA GLY A 141 2.29 5.96 -14.08
C GLY A 141 3.32 6.34 -15.15
N ALA A 142 4.26 5.43 -15.47
CA ALA A 142 5.21 5.62 -16.58
C ALA A 142 4.49 5.71 -17.94
N ASP A 143 3.49 4.84 -18.17
CA ASP A 143 2.66 4.90 -19.39
C ASP A 143 1.87 6.22 -19.47
N TYR A 144 1.30 6.68 -18.35
CA TYR A 144 0.63 7.97 -18.29
C TYR A 144 1.57 9.12 -18.69
N TYR A 145 2.79 9.19 -18.10
CA TYR A 145 3.76 10.25 -18.45
C TYR A 145 4.22 10.16 -19.90
N ALA A 146 4.40 8.95 -20.45
CA ALA A 146 4.71 8.77 -21.86
C ALA A 146 3.60 9.32 -22.76
N MET A 147 2.33 9.11 -22.42
CA MET A 147 1.20 9.71 -23.13
C MET A 147 1.15 11.24 -23.01
N GLN A 148 1.75 11.83 -21.97
CA GLN A 148 1.93 13.28 -21.84
C GLN A 148 3.13 13.82 -22.63
N GLY A 149 3.89 12.96 -23.30
CA GLY A 149 5.01 13.33 -24.14
C GLY A 149 6.38 13.28 -23.45
N TRP A 150 6.45 12.70 -22.26
CA TRP A 150 7.73 12.47 -21.59
C TRP A 150 8.51 11.36 -22.29
N ASP A 151 9.81 11.54 -22.43
CA ASP A 151 10.66 10.46 -22.89
C ASP A 151 11.09 9.52 -21.73
N TYR A 152 11.75 8.43 -22.06
CA TYR A 152 12.17 7.44 -21.06
C TYR A 152 13.18 7.99 -20.05
N VAL A 153 13.97 8.99 -20.41
CA VAL A 153 14.93 9.64 -19.50
C VAL A 153 14.19 10.46 -18.47
N ASP A 154 13.20 11.25 -18.90
CA ASP A 154 12.35 12.06 -18.03
C ASP A 154 11.62 11.17 -17.02
N ILE A 155 11.01 10.07 -17.49
CA ILE A 155 10.27 9.13 -16.66
C ILE A 155 11.18 8.46 -15.64
N LEU A 156 12.32 7.92 -16.06
CA LEU A 156 13.23 7.22 -15.17
C LEU A 156 13.84 8.16 -14.11
N THR A 157 14.23 9.38 -14.50
CA THR A 157 14.81 10.35 -13.57
C THR A 157 13.77 10.98 -12.63
N HIS A 158 12.49 10.94 -12.99
CA HIS A 158 11.40 11.29 -12.11
C HIS A 158 11.22 10.26 -10.99
N TYR A 159 11.08 8.97 -11.35
CA TYR A 159 10.87 7.92 -10.36
C TYR A 159 12.12 7.53 -9.57
N TYR A 160 13.30 7.73 -10.14
CA TYR A 160 14.59 7.47 -9.50
C TYR A 160 15.35 8.78 -9.33
N THR A 161 14.97 9.54 -8.31
CA THR A 161 15.41 10.91 -8.05
C THR A 161 16.93 11.05 -7.99
N GLY A 162 17.48 12.08 -8.65
CA GLY A 162 18.91 12.35 -8.61
C GLY A 162 19.79 11.36 -9.39
N THR A 163 19.18 10.49 -10.21
CA THR A 163 19.89 9.55 -11.08
C THR A 163 20.14 10.11 -12.48
N THR A 164 21.00 9.46 -13.23
CA THR A 164 21.24 9.76 -14.65
C THR A 164 21.18 8.48 -15.48
N VAL A 165 20.55 8.56 -16.65
CA VAL A 165 20.52 7.46 -17.61
C VAL A 165 21.76 7.56 -18.51
N ARG A 166 22.45 6.44 -18.73
CA ARG A 166 23.65 6.34 -19.58
C ARG A 166 23.49 5.24 -20.60
#